data_e59f975866d7a4acad47674f4fe38db4
#
_entry.id   e59f975866d7a4acad47674f4fe38db4
#
_cell.length_a   1.000
_cell.length_b   1.000
_cell.length_c   1.000
_cell.angle_alpha   90.00
_cell.angle_beta   90.00
_cell.angle_gamma   90.00
#
_symmetry.space_group_name_H-M   'P 1'
#
loop_
_entity.id
_entity.type
_entity.pdbx_description
1 polymer ?
#
loop_
_entity_poly.entity_id
_entity_poly.type
_entity_poly.pdbx_seq_one_letter_code
_entity_poly.pdbx_strand_id
1 'polypeptide(L)'
;MDPNITQILNILVGLIVALVAALGVLGLGLLCTSPSQAQMDTARAAGFIQAAGDELVAAINNPGLSPAARQERVASILRRSVDIETVGRFVLGRFWRIATPAEQQDYLRLFEASLIRNLAGRFGEYQGVRFALGRTQSRTEDDALVSTIVTRPNSNPFNLDWRVAESGGQPKIVDLIAEGTSLRLTQRSEYASVIQRGGGQVAALLTAMRAQAAR
;
A
#
# COMPACT_ATOMS: atom_id res chain seq x y z
N MET A 1 -21.24 21.14 12.47
CA MET A 1 -20.17 20.49 13.22
C MET A 1 -20.59 20.51 14.68
N ASP A 2 -21.00 19.36 15.21
CA ASP A 2 -21.63 19.23 16.53
C ASP A 2 -20.64 19.54 17.67
N PRO A 3 -20.99 20.43 18.60
CA PRO A 3 -20.13 20.80 19.72
C PRO A 3 -19.87 19.67 20.72
N ASN A 4 -20.62 18.57 20.67
CA ASN A 4 -20.46 17.42 21.56
C ASN A 4 -19.26 16.51 21.23
N ILE A 5 -18.78 16.51 19.99
CA ILE A 5 -17.63 15.67 19.58
C ILE A 5 -16.31 16.28 20.06
N THR A 6 -16.22 17.60 20.09
CA THR A 6 -15.01 18.32 20.55
C THR A 6 -14.84 18.19 22.09
N GLN A 7 -15.92 18.07 22.83
CA GLN A 7 -15.89 17.95 24.28
C GLN A 7 -15.49 16.54 24.74
N ILE A 8 -15.88 15.50 24.00
CA ILE A 8 -15.50 14.09 24.29
C ILE A 8 -14.00 13.87 23.97
N LEU A 9 -13.45 14.52 22.97
CA LEU A 9 -12.05 14.41 22.61
C LEU A 9 -11.12 15.06 23.65
N ASN A 10 -11.54 16.16 24.26
CA ASN A 10 -10.76 16.85 25.30
C ASN A 10 -10.74 16.15 26.66
N ILE A 11 -11.74 15.32 26.97
CA ILE A 11 -11.82 14.54 28.22
C ILE A 11 -10.91 13.30 28.15
N LEU A 12 -10.71 12.71 26.97
CA LEU A 12 -9.83 11.55 26.78
C LEU A 12 -8.34 11.90 26.83
N VAL A 13 -7.95 13.12 26.49
CA VAL A 13 -6.56 13.59 26.54
C VAL A 13 -6.10 13.94 27.96
N GLY A 14 -7.03 14.32 28.86
CA GLY A 14 -6.71 14.71 30.23
C GLY A 14 -6.42 13.55 31.21
N LEU A 15 -6.79 12.32 30.89
CA LEU A 15 -6.74 11.16 31.77
C LEU A 15 -5.47 10.29 31.64
N ILE A 16 -4.62 10.56 30.62
CA ILE A 16 -3.41 9.75 30.33
C ILE A 16 -2.14 10.36 30.98
N VAL A 17 -2.18 11.59 31.51
CA VAL A 17 -0.99 12.27 32.04
C VAL A 17 -0.74 12.04 33.53
N ALA A 18 -1.62 11.36 34.27
CA ALA A 18 -1.58 11.32 35.75
C ALA A 18 -1.08 10.01 36.37
N LEU A 19 -0.49 9.05 35.66
CA LEU A 19 -0.07 7.77 36.28
C LEU A 19 1.33 7.29 35.84
N VAL A 20 2.38 8.11 35.98
CA VAL A 20 3.77 7.60 36.00
C VAL A 20 4.59 8.42 36.99
N ALA A 21 4.46 8.10 38.27
CA ALA A 21 5.47 8.42 39.27
C ALA A 21 5.37 7.43 40.44
N ALA A 22 6.42 6.69 40.63
CA ALA A 22 6.81 5.85 41.79
C ALA A 22 6.74 4.35 41.56
N LEU A 23 7.90 3.76 41.28
CA LEU A 23 8.52 2.75 42.17
C LEU A 23 9.82 2.23 41.54
N GLY A 24 10.94 2.68 42.07
CA GLY A 24 12.23 2.04 41.83
C GLY A 24 12.37 0.78 42.71
N VAL A 25 12.77 -0.33 42.12
CA VAL A 25 13.43 -1.44 42.81
C VAL A 25 14.44 -2.07 41.87
N LEU A 26 15.66 -2.17 42.38
CA LEU A 26 16.78 -2.92 41.82
C LEU A 26 16.36 -4.37 41.52
N GLY A 27 16.55 -4.82 40.29
CA GLY A 27 16.45 -6.22 39.90
C GLY A 27 17.54 -6.55 38.91
N LEU A 28 18.51 -7.35 39.36
CA LEU A 28 19.62 -7.91 38.59
C LEU A 28 19.08 -8.70 37.41
N GLY A 29 19.14 -8.11 36.20
CA GLY A 29 18.52 -8.66 35.00
C GLY A 29 19.38 -9.75 34.38
N LEU A 30 18.84 -10.96 34.25
CA LEU A 30 19.24 -11.90 33.21
C LEU A 30 19.12 -11.20 31.85
N LEU A 31 20.23 -11.15 31.12
CA LEU A 31 20.26 -10.78 29.69
C LEU A 31 19.56 -11.89 28.89
N CYS A 32 18.24 -11.89 28.85
CA CYS A 32 17.50 -12.54 27.80
C CYS A 32 17.74 -11.72 26.52
N THR A 33 18.67 -12.15 25.69
CA THR A 33 18.75 -11.70 24.29
C THR A 33 17.51 -12.23 23.60
N SER A 34 16.40 -11.49 23.69
CA SER A 34 15.27 -11.68 22.80
C SER A 34 15.78 -11.53 21.36
N PRO A 35 15.46 -12.43 20.42
CA PRO A 35 15.74 -12.17 19.03
C PRO A 35 15.08 -10.84 18.70
N SER A 36 15.91 -9.84 18.38
CA SER A 36 15.43 -8.57 17.87
C SER A 36 14.65 -8.90 16.60
N GLN A 37 13.33 -8.91 16.69
CA GLN A 37 12.50 -8.84 15.50
C GLN A 37 12.96 -7.57 14.80
N ALA A 38 13.55 -7.74 13.62
CA ALA A 38 14.14 -6.64 12.90
C ALA A 38 13.03 -5.66 12.55
N GLN A 39 12.91 -4.61 13.35
CA GLN A 39 12.05 -3.48 13.04
C GLN A 39 12.38 -3.02 11.63
N MET A 40 11.36 -2.79 10.79
CA MET A 40 11.56 -2.29 9.43
C MET A 40 12.43 -1.03 9.48
N ASP A 41 13.64 -1.13 8.93
CA ASP A 41 14.56 0.00 8.86
C ASP A 41 13.96 1.08 7.93
N THR A 42 13.67 2.23 8.51
CA THR A 42 13.10 3.39 7.79
C THR A 42 14.01 3.89 6.68
N ALA A 43 15.33 3.84 6.85
CA ALA A 43 16.27 4.21 5.80
C ALA A 43 16.25 3.21 4.63
N ARG A 44 16.15 1.92 4.94
CA ARG A 44 16.00 0.86 3.92
C ARG A 44 14.69 1.00 3.16
N ALA A 45 13.58 1.31 3.86
CA ALA A 45 12.28 1.55 3.23
C ALA A 45 12.33 2.80 2.33
N ALA A 46 12.93 3.91 2.78
CA ALA A 46 13.10 5.13 1.99
C ALA A 46 13.95 4.87 0.74
N GLY A 47 15.10 4.22 0.89
CA GLY A 47 15.97 3.86 -0.23
C GLY A 47 15.27 2.95 -1.26
N PHE A 48 14.46 2.02 -0.80
CA PHE A 48 13.67 1.15 -1.67
C PHE A 48 12.62 1.95 -2.48
N ILE A 49 11.88 2.85 -1.85
CA ILE A 49 10.89 3.70 -2.53
C ILE A 49 11.58 4.66 -3.50
N GLN A 50 12.74 5.25 -3.10
CA GLN A 50 13.53 6.09 -4.01
C GLN A 50 13.91 5.32 -5.27
N ALA A 51 14.52 4.15 -5.14
CA ALA A 51 14.96 3.34 -6.27
C ALA A 51 13.80 2.92 -7.18
N ALA A 52 12.69 2.43 -6.60
CA ALA A 52 11.50 2.03 -7.36
C ALA A 52 10.86 3.23 -8.07
N GLY A 53 10.81 4.39 -7.42
CA GLY A 53 10.28 5.63 -7.98
C GLY A 53 11.14 6.16 -9.12
N ASP A 54 12.46 6.17 -8.98
CA ASP A 54 13.39 6.61 -10.03
C ASP A 54 13.26 5.73 -11.28
N GLU A 55 13.18 4.40 -11.11
CA GLU A 55 12.95 3.48 -12.23
C GLU A 55 11.59 3.74 -12.91
N LEU A 56 10.54 3.97 -12.12
CA LEU A 56 9.21 4.25 -12.64
C LEU A 56 9.17 5.57 -13.44
N VAL A 57 9.73 6.63 -12.87
CA VAL A 57 9.83 7.95 -13.53
C VAL A 57 10.66 7.85 -14.81
N ALA A 58 11.78 7.14 -14.77
CA ALA A 58 12.61 6.91 -15.95
C ALA A 58 11.85 6.15 -17.05
N ALA A 59 11.06 5.13 -16.68
CA ALA A 59 10.26 4.37 -17.65
C ALA A 59 9.14 5.22 -18.27
N ILE A 60 8.44 6.02 -17.46
CA ILE A 60 7.34 6.88 -17.92
C ILE A 60 7.85 8.00 -18.84
N ASN A 61 8.96 8.62 -18.48
CA ASN A 61 9.50 9.78 -19.19
C ASN A 61 10.40 9.41 -20.40
N ASN A 62 10.65 8.12 -20.65
CA ASN A 62 11.53 7.71 -21.75
C ASN A 62 10.82 7.85 -23.11
N PRO A 63 11.25 8.80 -23.97
CA PRO A 63 10.63 9.00 -25.27
C PRO A 63 10.96 7.88 -26.28
N GLY A 64 12.01 7.09 -26.02
CA GLY A 64 12.44 5.99 -26.89
C GLY A 64 11.64 4.69 -26.69
N LEU A 65 10.79 4.62 -25.67
CA LEU A 65 9.96 3.43 -25.44
C LEU A 65 8.63 3.55 -26.19
N SER A 66 8.29 2.49 -26.95
CA SER A 66 6.92 2.33 -27.45
C SER A 66 5.91 2.21 -26.27
N PRO A 67 4.63 2.51 -26.49
CA PRO A 67 3.61 2.33 -25.43
C PRO A 67 3.62 0.93 -24.81
N ALA A 68 3.76 -0.12 -25.61
CA ALA A 68 3.82 -1.50 -25.14
C ALA A 68 5.09 -1.78 -24.32
N ALA A 69 6.24 -1.33 -24.78
CA ALA A 69 7.50 -1.49 -24.05
C ALA A 69 7.51 -0.73 -22.72
N ARG A 70 6.91 0.46 -22.69
CA ARG A 70 6.72 1.24 -21.46
C ARG A 70 5.82 0.53 -20.48
N GLN A 71 4.69 -0.01 -20.96
CA GLN A 71 3.76 -0.80 -20.14
C GLN A 71 4.45 -2.00 -19.51
N GLU A 72 5.21 -2.78 -20.29
CA GLU A 72 5.93 -3.95 -19.78
C GLU A 72 7.03 -3.55 -18.78
N ARG A 73 7.73 -2.46 -19.02
CA ARG A 73 8.75 -1.95 -18.07
C ARG A 73 8.11 -1.60 -16.73
N VAL A 74 6.99 -0.89 -16.74
CA VAL A 74 6.25 -0.55 -15.52
C VAL A 74 5.67 -1.81 -14.85
N ALA A 75 5.12 -2.74 -15.62
CA ALA A 75 4.64 -4.01 -15.09
C ALA A 75 5.76 -4.78 -14.36
N SER A 76 6.96 -4.81 -14.95
CA SER A 76 8.13 -5.43 -14.32
C SER A 76 8.51 -4.76 -13.00
N ILE A 77 8.50 -3.41 -12.95
CA ILE A 77 8.78 -2.66 -11.73
C ILE A 77 7.74 -2.99 -10.64
N LEU A 78 6.45 -3.00 -10.99
CA LEU A 78 5.37 -3.30 -10.05
C LEU A 78 5.49 -4.73 -9.48
N ARG A 79 5.72 -5.73 -10.31
CA ARG A 79 5.90 -7.13 -9.88
C ARG A 79 7.04 -7.29 -8.88
N ARG A 80 8.14 -6.54 -9.07
CA ARG A 80 9.28 -6.57 -8.14
C ARG A 80 9.01 -5.82 -6.86
N SER A 81 8.28 -4.71 -6.92
CA SER A 81 8.16 -3.76 -5.82
C SER A 81 6.92 -3.98 -4.96
N VAL A 82 5.83 -4.49 -5.52
CA VAL A 82 4.56 -4.69 -4.79
C VAL A 82 4.44 -6.15 -4.35
N ASP A 83 4.01 -6.38 -3.12
CA ASP A 83 3.58 -7.71 -2.67
C ASP A 83 2.14 -7.98 -3.14
N ILE A 84 2.03 -8.39 -4.40
CA ILE A 84 0.73 -8.63 -5.06
C ILE A 84 -0.12 -9.65 -4.30
N GLU A 85 0.51 -10.70 -3.76
CA GLU A 85 -0.20 -11.75 -3.04
C GLU A 85 -0.76 -11.24 -1.71
N THR A 86 0.08 -10.61 -0.89
CA THR A 86 -0.34 -10.06 0.42
C THR A 86 -1.40 -8.99 0.24
N VAL A 87 -1.22 -8.06 -0.71
CA VAL A 87 -2.22 -7.02 -1.00
C VAL A 87 -3.50 -7.64 -1.54
N GLY A 88 -3.43 -8.56 -2.48
CA GLY A 88 -4.60 -9.22 -3.05
C GLY A 88 -5.39 -10.00 -2.00
N ARG A 89 -4.73 -10.77 -1.13
CA ARG A 89 -5.37 -11.47 -0.01
C ARG A 89 -6.07 -10.50 0.94
N PHE A 90 -5.40 -9.39 1.28
CA PHE A 90 -5.99 -8.35 2.12
C PHE A 90 -7.24 -7.74 1.48
N VAL A 91 -7.18 -7.43 0.19
CA VAL A 91 -8.28 -6.81 -0.57
C VAL A 91 -9.47 -7.77 -0.68
N LEU A 92 -9.27 -9.04 -0.96
CA LEU A 92 -10.35 -10.03 -0.98
C LEU A 92 -10.93 -10.30 0.42
N GLY A 93 -10.11 -10.10 1.47
CA GLY A 93 -10.51 -10.13 2.87
C GLY A 93 -11.12 -11.47 3.30
N ARG A 94 -12.30 -11.42 3.94
CA ARG A 94 -12.99 -12.64 4.42
C ARG A 94 -13.32 -13.63 3.31
N PHE A 95 -13.50 -13.13 2.09
CA PHE A 95 -13.86 -13.96 0.94
C PHE A 95 -12.70 -14.84 0.46
N TRP A 96 -11.44 -14.49 0.82
CA TRP A 96 -10.29 -15.35 0.55
C TRP A 96 -10.44 -16.75 1.12
N ARG A 97 -11.02 -16.88 2.33
CA ARG A 97 -11.17 -18.17 3.01
C ARG A 97 -12.26 -19.06 2.42
N ILE A 98 -13.23 -18.48 1.72
CA ILE A 98 -14.32 -19.23 1.08
C ILE A 98 -14.08 -19.46 -0.41
N ALA A 99 -13.11 -18.76 -1.00
CA ALA A 99 -12.67 -18.98 -2.37
C ALA A 99 -11.97 -20.33 -2.49
N THR A 100 -12.27 -21.07 -3.54
CA THR A 100 -11.52 -22.27 -3.91
C THR A 100 -10.09 -21.93 -4.30
N PRO A 101 -9.13 -22.89 -4.25
CA PRO A 101 -7.76 -22.64 -4.71
C PRO A 101 -7.69 -22.12 -6.15
N ALA A 102 -8.55 -22.62 -7.04
CA ALA A 102 -8.61 -22.14 -8.41
C ALA A 102 -9.09 -20.68 -8.51
N GLU A 103 -10.12 -20.31 -7.74
CA GLU A 103 -10.60 -18.92 -7.67
C GLU A 103 -9.57 -17.99 -7.06
N GLN A 104 -8.83 -18.42 -6.03
CA GLN A 104 -7.74 -17.64 -5.43
C GLN A 104 -6.64 -17.34 -6.45
N GLN A 105 -6.22 -18.35 -7.20
CA GLN A 105 -5.19 -18.21 -8.23
C GLN A 105 -5.65 -17.29 -9.38
N ASP A 106 -6.87 -17.49 -9.87
CA ASP A 106 -7.44 -16.66 -10.94
C ASP A 106 -7.65 -15.22 -10.48
N TYR A 107 -8.10 -15.03 -9.24
CA TYR A 107 -8.22 -13.71 -8.62
C TYR A 107 -6.88 -12.95 -8.58
N LEU A 108 -5.82 -13.57 -8.07
CA LEU A 108 -4.50 -12.93 -8.00
C LEU A 108 -3.98 -12.54 -9.38
N ARG A 109 -4.16 -13.40 -10.38
CA ARG A 109 -3.79 -13.09 -11.78
C ARG A 109 -4.57 -11.89 -12.33
N LEU A 110 -5.90 -11.86 -12.11
CA LEU A 110 -6.75 -10.74 -12.53
C LEU A 110 -6.47 -9.46 -11.75
N PHE A 111 -6.15 -9.58 -10.47
CA PHE A 111 -5.78 -8.45 -9.62
C PHE A 111 -4.49 -7.78 -10.08
N GLU A 112 -3.44 -8.57 -10.35
CA GLU A 112 -2.19 -8.07 -10.93
C GLU A 112 -2.43 -7.37 -12.27
N ALA A 113 -3.15 -8.02 -13.18
CA ALA A 113 -3.47 -7.45 -14.49
C ALA A 113 -4.25 -6.13 -14.37
N SER A 114 -5.15 -6.02 -13.41
CA SER A 114 -5.91 -4.80 -13.13
C SER A 114 -5.02 -3.67 -12.62
N LEU A 115 -4.10 -3.95 -11.69
CA LEU A 115 -3.13 -2.97 -11.20
C LEU A 115 -2.27 -2.41 -12.35
N ILE A 116 -1.70 -3.28 -13.15
CA ILE A 116 -0.85 -2.89 -14.30
C ILE A 116 -1.64 -2.04 -15.28
N ARG A 117 -2.85 -2.47 -15.66
CA ARG A 117 -3.68 -1.74 -16.61
C ARG A 117 -4.10 -0.35 -16.10
N ASN A 118 -4.50 -0.24 -14.83
CA ASN A 118 -4.93 1.03 -14.23
C ASN A 118 -3.79 2.05 -14.21
N LEU A 119 -2.55 1.61 -14.02
CA LEU A 119 -1.36 2.44 -14.15
C LEU A 119 -1.05 2.77 -15.61
N ALA A 120 -1.05 1.75 -16.48
CA ALA A 120 -0.72 1.90 -17.89
C ALA A 120 -1.66 2.85 -18.64
N GLY A 121 -2.96 2.79 -18.34
CA GLY A 121 -3.97 3.63 -18.97
C GLY A 121 -3.81 5.13 -18.69
N ARG A 122 -2.96 5.49 -17.73
CA ARG A 122 -2.71 6.89 -17.32
C ARG A 122 -1.32 7.41 -17.66
N PHE A 123 -0.49 6.67 -18.39
CA PHE A 123 0.89 7.10 -18.67
C PHE A 123 0.98 8.44 -19.40
N GLY A 124 0.01 8.75 -20.28
CA GLY A 124 -0.05 10.05 -20.94
C GLY A 124 -0.22 11.23 -19.99
N GLU A 125 -0.94 11.01 -18.87
CA GLU A 125 -1.17 12.01 -17.85
C GLU A 125 0.05 12.25 -16.94
N TYR A 126 1.01 11.31 -16.94
CA TYR A 126 2.19 11.33 -16.06
C TYR A 126 3.49 11.70 -16.79
N GLN A 127 3.44 12.11 -18.06
CA GLN A 127 4.63 12.62 -18.74
C GLN A 127 5.18 13.85 -18.02
N GLY A 128 6.50 13.89 -17.81
CA GLY A 128 7.16 14.96 -17.06
C GLY A 128 6.97 14.86 -15.54
N VAL A 129 6.45 13.73 -15.04
CA VAL A 129 6.30 13.47 -13.60
C VAL A 129 7.66 13.48 -12.91
N ARG A 130 7.68 14.06 -11.72
CA ARG A 130 8.78 14.00 -10.76
C ARG A 130 8.23 13.62 -9.42
N PHE A 131 9.07 13.04 -8.58
CA PHE A 131 8.72 12.82 -7.18
C PHE A 131 9.91 13.20 -6.30
N ALA A 132 9.62 13.56 -5.05
CA ALA A 132 10.61 13.81 -4.02
C ALA A 132 10.22 13.03 -2.78
N LEU A 133 11.21 12.41 -2.12
CA LEU A 133 10.99 11.82 -0.81
C LEU A 133 10.65 12.90 0.21
N GLY A 134 9.68 12.59 1.04
CA GLY A 134 9.33 13.36 2.22
C GLY A 134 9.79 12.64 3.48
N ARG A 135 8.94 12.67 4.50
CA ARG A 135 9.22 12.03 5.79
C ARG A 135 9.05 10.50 5.68
N THR A 136 9.96 9.78 6.35
CA THR A 136 9.81 8.34 6.59
C THR A 136 9.63 8.10 8.08
N GLN A 137 8.68 7.24 8.43
CA GLN A 137 8.40 6.91 9.83
C GLN A 137 8.07 5.43 9.96
N SER A 138 8.53 4.80 11.05
CA SER A 138 8.05 3.49 11.45
C SER A 138 6.59 3.60 11.86
N ARG A 139 5.77 2.67 11.42
CA ARG A 139 4.35 2.62 11.76
C ARG A 139 4.06 1.49 12.75
N THR A 140 4.67 0.35 12.51
CA THR A 140 4.68 -0.83 13.38
C THR A 140 6.09 -1.42 13.37
N GLU A 141 6.32 -2.51 14.11
CA GLU A 141 7.59 -3.24 14.05
C GLU A 141 7.86 -3.79 12.65
N ASP A 142 6.81 -4.11 11.89
CA ASP A 142 6.89 -4.81 10.61
C ASP A 142 6.77 -3.88 9.39
N ASP A 143 6.37 -2.61 9.56
CA ASP A 143 6.16 -1.72 8.43
C ASP A 143 6.59 -0.26 8.67
N ALA A 144 6.96 0.39 7.58
CA ALA A 144 7.28 1.81 7.51
C ALA A 144 6.35 2.53 6.54
N LEU A 145 6.12 3.80 6.81
CA LEU A 145 5.42 4.71 5.92
C LEU A 145 6.43 5.70 5.34
N VAL A 146 6.55 5.72 4.01
CA VAL A 146 7.41 6.63 3.26
C VAL A 146 6.54 7.61 2.51
N SER A 147 6.59 8.88 2.88
CA SER A 147 5.87 9.95 2.19
C SER A 147 6.64 10.43 0.96
N THR A 148 5.93 10.71 -0.12
CA THR A 148 6.47 11.34 -1.33
C THR A 148 5.56 12.47 -1.79
N ILE A 149 6.15 13.48 -2.41
CA ILE A 149 5.44 14.55 -3.11
C ILE A 149 5.60 14.31 -4.60
N VAL A 150 4.49 14.12 -5.30
CA VAL A 150 4.46 13.91 -6.74
C VAL A 150 4.08 15.21 -7.42
N THR A 151 4.88 15.62 -8.41
CA THR A 151 4.67 16.82 -9.21
C THR A 151 4.49 16.45 -10.66
N ARG A 152 3.51 17.04 -11.32
CA ARG A 152 3.25 16.90 -12.77
C ARG A 152 3.17 18.27 -13.41
N PRO A 153 3.53 18.41 -14.68
CA PRO A 153 3.27 19.65 -15.42
C PRO A 153 1.78 20.01 -15.38
N ASN A 154 1.49 21.28 -15.18
CA ASN A 154 0.12 21.83 -15.20
C ASN A 154 -0.87 21.21 -14.18
N SER A 155 -0.36 20.64 -13.10
CA SER A 155 -1.18 20.07 -12.02
C SER A 155 -0.60 20.45 -10.66
N ASN A 156 -1.44 20.58 -9.66
CA ASN A 156 -0.97 20.78 -8.29
C ASN A 156 -0.19 19.54 -7.82
N PRO A 157 0.87 19.73 -7.03
CA PRO A 157 1.53 18.63 -6.34
C PRO A 157 0.54 17.89 -5.44
N PHE A 158 0.73 16.57 -5.29
CA PHE A 158 -0.08 15.76 -4.39
C PHE A 158 0.80 14.79 -3.60
N ASN A 159 0.29 14.37 -2.45
CA ASN A 159 1.01 13.47 -1.54
C ASN A 159 0.65 12.02 -1.81
N LEU A 160 1.70 11.18 -1.85
CA LEU A 160 1.57 9.73 -1.82
C LEU A 160 2.37 9.18 -0.64
N ASP A 161 1.73 8.38 0.20
CA ASP A 161 2.38 7.64 1.25
C ASP A 161 2.42 6.16 0.89
N TRP A 162 3.63 5.61 0.91
CA TRP A 162 3.91 4.22 0.57
C TRP A 162 4.07 3.42 1.85
N ARG A 163 3.20 2.45 2.07
CA ARG A 163 3.40 1.51 3.15
C ARG A 163 4.30 0.38 2.66
N VAL A 164 5.45 0.25 3.29
CA VAL A 164 6.48 -0.73 2.97
C VAL A 164 6.58 -1.71 4.12
N ALA A 165 6.48 -3.00 3.82
CA ALA A 165 6.67 -4.08 4.78
C ALA A 165 7.76 -5.04 4.28
N GLU A 166 8.31 -5.84 5.20
CA GLU A 166 9.24 -6.89 4.82
C GLU A 166 8.48 -8.13 4.36
N SER A 167 8.84 -8.66 3.19
CA SER A 167 8.29 -9.87 2.62
C SER A 167 9.40 -10.71 2.01
N GLY A 168 9.60 -11.93 2.54
CA GLY A 168 10.68 -12.80 2.07
C GLY A 168 12.08 -12.21 2.23
N GLY A 169 12.35 -11.42 3.29
CA GLY A 169 13.63 -10.75 3.53
C GLY A 169 13.89 -9.52 2.65
N GLN A 170 12.88 -9.04 1.91
CA GLN A 170 12.97 -7.88 1.03
C GLN A 170 11.86 -6.87 1.32
N PRO A 171 12.14 -5.55 1.22
CA PRO A 171 11.10 -4.54 1.32
C PRO A 171 10.14 -4.66 0.14
N LYS A 172 8.84 -4.58 0.42
CA LYS A 172 7.76 -4.60 -0.56
C LYS A 172 6.71 -3.56 -0.23
N ILE A 173 6.11 -2.96 -1.26
CA ILE A 173 4.95 -2.10 -1.11
C ILE A 173 3.73 -2.96 -0.80
N VAL A 174 3.03 -2.64 0.30
CA VAL A 174 1.81 -3.35 0.73
C VAL A 174 0.59 -2.45 0.78
N ASP A 175 0.75 -1.14 0.59
CA ASP A 175 -0.34 -0.19 0.42
C ASP A 175 0.16 1.10 -0.22
N LEU A 176 -0.73 1.81 -0.89
CA LEU A 176 -0.54 3.17 -1.37
C LEU A 176 -1.66 4.03 -0.80
N ILE A 177 -1.29 5.14 -0.17
CA ILE A 177 -2.22 6.09 0.44
C ILE A 177 -2.10 7.40 -0.35
N ALA A 178 -3.16 7.76 -1.05
CA ALA A 178 -3.23 8.99 -1.83
C ALA A 178 -4.11 9.99 -1.09
N GLU A 179 -3.55 11.17 -0.77
CA GLU A 179 -4.26 12.23 -0.02
C GLU A 179 -5.00 11.69 1.21
N GLY A 180 -4.32 10.83 1.99
CA GLY A 180 -4.86 10.22 3.21
C GLY A 180 -5.79 9.02 3.00
N THR A 181 -6.09 8.62 1.75
CA THR A 181 -6.99 7.51 1.44
C THR A 181 -6.20 6.26 1.02
N SER A 182 -6.33 5.18 1.78
CA SER A 182 -5.70 3.89 1.47
C SER A 182 -6.37 3.22 0.28
N LEU A 183 -5.59 2.95 -0.78
CA LEU A 183 -6.12 2.33 -1.99
C LEU A 183 -6.53 0.88 -1.77
N ARG A 184 -5.79 0.12 -0.96
CA ARG A 184 -6.18 -1.28 -0.68
C ARG A 184 -7.45 -1.37 0.16
N LEU A 185 -7.73 -0.41 1.06
CA LEU A 185 -8.99 -0.37 1.82
C LEU A 185 -10.17 0.00 0.92
N THR A 186 -10.00 0.98 0.04
CA THR A 186 -11.01 1.36 -0.95
C THR A 186 -11.34 0.17 -1.84
N GLN A 187 -10.33 -0.48 -2.42
CA GLN A 187 -10.50 -1.64 -3.30
C GLN A 187 -11.17 -2.81 -2.58
N ARG A 188 -10.82 -3.03 -1.30
CA ARG A 188 -11.49 -4.06 -0.47
C ARG A 188 -12.98 -3.79 -0.32
N SER A 189 -13.39 -2.55 -0.07
CA SER A 189 -14.80 -2.17 0.03
C SER A 189 -15.53 -2.37 -1.29
N GLU A 190 -14.92 -1.98 -2.40
CA GLU A 190 -15.49 -2.14 -3.74
C GLU A 190 -15.69 -3.61 -4.09
N TYR A 191 -14.67 -4.45 -3.89
CA TYR A 191 -14.75 -5.88 -4.20
C TYR A 191 -15.73 -6.61 -3.29
N ALA A 192 -15.76 -6.27 -2.00
CA ALA A 192 -16.77 -6.80 -1.08
C ALA A 192 -18.19 -6.48 -1.55
N SER A 193 -18.44 -5.26 -2.02
CA SER A 193 -19.73 -4.84 -2.55
C SER A 193 -20.13 -5.62 -3.81
N VAL A 194 -19.18 -5.88 -4.72
CA VAL A 194 -19.44 -6.70 -5.93
C VAL A 194 -19.81 -8.12 -5.55
N ILE A 195 -19.03 -8.73 -4.64
CA ILE A 195 -19.29 -10.11 -4.18
C ILE A 195 -20.67 -10.20 -3.48
N GLN A 196 -20.99 -9.25 -2.60
CA GLN A 196 -22.27 -9.23 -1.89
C GLN A 196 -23.46 -9.13 -2.85
N ARG A 197 -23.39 -8.22 -3.84
CA ARG A 197 -24.44 -8.13 -4.89
C ARG A 197 -24.54 -9.38 -5.73
N GLY A 198 -23.45 -10.13 -5.87
CA GLY A 198 -23.39 -11.41 -6.57
C GLY A 198 -23.74 -12.63 -5.70
N GLY A 199 -24.53 -12.46 -4.64
CA GLY A 199 -24.96 -13.56 -3.77
C GLY A 199 -23.86 -14.09 -2.84
N GLY A 200 -22.83 -13.29 -2.55
CA GLY A 200 -21.72 -13.69 -1.67
C GLY A 200 -20.67 -14.57 -2.36
N GLN A 201 -20.74 -14.75 -3.67
CA GLN A 201 -19.87 -15.65 -4.44
C GLN A 201 -18.69 -14.91 -5.05
N VAL A 202 -17.48 -15.45 -4.86
CA VAL A 202 -16.24 -14.90 -5.45
C VAL A 202 -16.28 -14.91 -6.97
N ALA A 203 -16.95 -15.92 -7.57
CA ALA A 203 -17.15 -16.03 -9.01
C ALA A 203 -17.78 -14.76 -9.65
N ALA A 204 -18.66 -14.06 -8.93
CA ALA A 204 -19.25 -12.80 -9.41
C ALA A 204 -18.19 -11.70 -9.59
N LEU A 205 -17.24 -11.59 -8.64
CA LEU A 205 -16.12 -10.67 -8.75
C LEU A 205 -15.21 -11.06 -9.93
N LEU A 206 -14.85 -12.34 -10.06
CA LEU A 206 -14.00 -12.82 -11.16
C LEU A 206 -14.61 -12.50 -12.53
N THR A 207 -15.92 -12.68 -12.66
CA THR A 207 -16.66 -12.34 -13.88
C THR A 207 -16.57 -10.83 -14.18
N ALA A 208 -16.78 -9.99 -13.18
CA ALA A 208 -16.67 -8.52 -13.32
C ALA A 208 -15.24 -8.10 -13.71
N MET A 209 -14.23 -8.69 -13.08
CA MET A 209 -12.82 -8.41 -13.38
C MET A 209 -12.43 -8.82 -14.79
N ARG A 210 -12.90 -9.99 -15.27
CA ARG A 210 -12.69 -10.43 -16.66
C ARG A 210 -13.36 -9.50 -17.68
N ALA A 211 -14.61 -9.09 -17.40
CA ALA A 211 -15.32 -8.14 -18.25
C ALA A 211 -14.61 -6.78 -18.33
N GLN A 212 -14.02 -6.33 -17.24
CA GLN A 212 -13.21 -5.11 -17.21
C GLN A 212 -11.86 -5.30 -17.95
N ALA A 213 -11.29 -6.50 -17.93
CA ALA A 213 -10.05 -6.83 -18.63
C ALA A 213 -10.21 -6.86 -20.16
N ALA A 214 -11.41 -7.13 -20.66
CA ALA A 214 -11.72 -7.22 -22.09
C ALA A 214 -12.05 -5.87 -22.76
N ARG A 215 -12.13 -4.78 -21.98
CA ARG A 215 -12.36 -3.41 -22.48
C ARG A 215 -11.06 -2.67 -22.73
#